data_139aaf539d587ef8178e49057bd85ac8
#
_entry.id   139aaf539d587ef8178e49057bd85ac8
#
_cell.length_a   1.000
_cell.length_b   1.000
_cell.length_c   1.000
_cell.angle_alpha   90.00
_cell.angle_beta   90.00
_cell.angle_gamma   90.00
#
_symmetry.space_group_name_H-M   'P 1'
#
loop_
_entity.id
_entity.type
_entity.pdbx_description
1 polymer ?
#
loop_
_entity_poly.entity_id
_entity_poly.type
_entity_poly.pdbx_seq_one_letter_code
_entity_poly.pdbx_strand_id
1 'polypeptide(L)'
;MTIQELGTIFQTQVAVKIVVLNNDFLGMVRQWQELFFDKRYASTEMTNPDFVTIAKGYHIEAVRVTERNKLDSAVKEMMLSKKPFFLEICVEKEGKVFPMIPSGASVSDVRLE
;
A
#
# COMPACT_ATOMS: atom_id res chain seq x y z
N MET A 1 -11.64 -0.69 0.24
CA MET A 1 -13.07 -0.55 0.55
C MET A 1 -13.73 0.68 -0.07
N THR A 2 -13.02 1.46 -0.83
CA THR A 2 -13.52 2.74 -1.41
C THR A 2 -13.28 2.82 -2.91
N ILE A 3 -13.24 1.65 -3.58
CA ILE A 3 -12.94 1.58 -5.01
C ILE A 3 -13.98 2.32 -5.86
N GLN A 4 -15.23 2.37 -5.41
CA GLN A 4 -16.31 3.08 -6.06
C GLN A 4 -16.07 4.60 -6.13
N GLU A 5 -15.26 5.16 -5.23
CA GLU A 5 -14.91 6.58 -5.23
C GLU A 5 -14.06 6.99 -6.45
N LEU A 6 -13.45 6.03 -7.13
CA LEU A 6 -12.80 6.29 -8.42
C LEU A 6 -13.79 6.83 -9.47
N GLY A 7 -15.07 6.41 -9.39
CA GLY A 7 -16.14 6.96 -10.21
C GLY A 7 -16.41 8.44 -9.92
N THR A 8 -16.48 8.81 -8.64
CA THR A 8 -16.66 10.21 -8.20
C THR A 8 -15.46 11.07 -8.62
N ILE A 9 -14.24 10.55 -8.47
CA ILE A 9 -13.00 11.24 -8.87
C ILE A 9 -13.01 11.48 -10.40
N PHE A 10 -13.39 10.48 -11.18
CA PHE A 10 -13.49 10.63 -12.63
C PHE A 10 -14.57 11.65 -13.01
N GLN A 11 -15.74 11.58 -12.40
CA GLN A 11 -16.84 12.50 -12.71
C GLN A 11 -16.52 13.96 -12.38
N THR A 12 -15.87 14.19 -11.25
CA THR A 12 -15.53 15.55 -10.76
C THR A 12 -14.22 16.08 -11.31
N GLN A 13 -13.38 15.22 -11.90
CA GLN A 13 -12.04 15.55 -12.44
C GLN A 13 -11.11 16.20 -11.41
N VAL A 14 -11.32 15.90 -10.14
CA VAL A 14 -10.44 16.36 -9.06
C VAL A 14 -9.06 15.70 -9.19
N ALA A 15 -7.99 16.49 -9.19
CA ALA A 15 -6.61 16.03 -9.39
C ALA A 15 -6.04 15.28 -8.17
N VAL A 16 -6.78 14.32 -7.63
CA VAL A 16 -6.37 13.46 -6.51
C VAL A 16 -5.21 12.56 -6.94
N LYS A 17 -4.23 12.40 -6.05
CA LYS A 17 -3.12 11.46 -6.20
C LYS A 17 -3.32 10.29 -5.24
N ILE A 18 -3.54 9.11 -5.78
CA ILE A 18 -3.75 7.88 -5.01
C ILE A 18 -2.48 7.06 -5.09
N VAL A 19 -1.90 6.76 -3.94
CA VAL A 19 -0.72 5.89 -3.85
C VAL A 19 -1.08 4.64 -3.05
N VAL A 20 -0.83 3.47 -3.64
CA VAL A 20 -0.98 2.18 -2.98
C VAL A 20 0.39 1.56 -2.80
N LEU A 21 0.77 1.30 -1.56
CA LEU A 21 1.93 0.50 -1.22
C LEU A 21 1.48 -0.96 -1.13
N ASN A 22 1.82 -1.73 -2.14
CA ASN A 22 1.37 -3.12 -2.26
C ASN A 22 2.48 -4.08 -1.86
N ASN A 23 2.30 -4.75 -0.72
CA ASN A 23 3.20 -5.80 -0.23
C ASN A 23 2.58 -7.21 -0.32
N ASP A 24 1.38 -7.35 -0.89
CA ASP A 24 0.61 -8.60 -0.98
C ASP A 24 0.33 -9.27 0.38
N PHE A 25 0.39 -8.52 1.47
CA PHE A 25 0.15 -9.04 2.82
C PHE A 25 -0.68 -8.09 3.69
N LEU A 26 -1.34 -8.66 4.69
CA LEU A 26 -1.79 -7.94 5.87
C LEU A 26 -0.59 -7.77 6.81
N GLY A 27 0.27 -6.78 6.52
CA GLY A 27 1.60 -6.65 7.10
C GLY A 27 1.64 -6.65 8.63
N MET A 28 0.77 -5.86 9.28
CA MET A 28 0.70 -5.84 10.75
C MET A 28 0.26 -7.18 11.34
N VAL A 29 -0.73 -7.85 10.74
CA VAL A 29 -1.18 -9.17 11.21
C VAL A 29 -0.05 -10.20 11.06
N ARG A 30 0.66 -10.17 9.93
CA ARG A 30 1.83 -11.03 9.70
C ARG A 30 2.94 -10.77 10.73
N GLN A 31 3.24 -9.51 11.02
CA GLN A 31 4.25 -9.13 12.03
C GLN A 31 3.89 -9.69 13.42
N TRP A 32 2.62 -9.61 13.82
CA TRP A 32 2.16 -10.20 15.08
C TRP A 32 2.32 -11.71 15.10
N GLN A 33 1.96 -12.39 14.02
CA GLN A 33 2.14 -13.85 13.91
C GLN A 33 3.62 -14.23 13.97
N GLU A 34 4.48 -13.43 13.39
CA GLU A 34 5.92 -13.64 13.44
C GLU A 34 6.48 -13.48 14.86
N LEU A 35 6.10 -12.42 15.56
CA LEU A 35 6.70 -12.05 16.85
C LEU A 35 6.13 -12.83 18.04
N PHE A 36 4.87 -13.24 17.97
CA PHE A 36 4.14 -13.78 19.12
C PHE A 36 3.55 -15.17 18.91
N PHE A 37 3.60 -15.71 17.69
CA PHE A 37 2.99 -16.98 17.33
C PHE A 37 3.93 -17.92 16.56
N ASP A 38 5.22 -17.87 16.84
CA ASP A 38 6.25 -18.76 16.28
C ASP A 38 6.25 -18.82 14.75
N LYS A 39 6.00 -17.68 14.08
CA LYS A 39 5.90 -17.58 12.62
C LYS A 39 4.82 -18.48 12.00
N ARG A 40 3.79 -18.82 12.76
CA ARG A 40 2.64 -19.59 12.26
C ARG A 40 1.72 -18.68 11.48
N TYR A 41 2.09 -18.40 10.23
CA TYR A 41 1.32 -17.51 9.35
C TYR A 41 0.02 -18.17 8.90
N ALA A 42 -1.08 -17.44 9.03
CA ALA A 42 -2.39 -17.86 8.58
C ALA A 42 -3.21 -16.66 8.11
N SER A 43 -3.81 -16.77 6.92
CA SER A 43 -4.71 -15.77 6.34
C SER A 43 -4.14 -14.35 6.25
N THR A 44 -2.83 -14.22 6.05
CA THR A 44 -2.15 -12.92 5.95
C THR A 44 -1.66 -12.61 4.56
N GLU A 45 -1.50 -13.60 3.70
CA GLU A 45 -1.19 -13.42 2.29
C GLU A 45 -2.45 -13.01 1.52
N MET A 46 -2.30 -12.04 0.63
CA MET A 46 -3.40 -11.50 -0.16
C MET A 46 -3.12 -11.70 -1.65
N THR A 47 -4.09 -12.22 -2.37
CA THR A 47 -4.10 -12.17 -3.82
C THR A 47 -4.85 -10.92 -4.24
N ASN A 48 -4.10 -9.86 -4.55
CA ASN A 48 -4.67 -8.60 -4.96
C ASN A 48 -5.17 -8.63 -6.42
N PRO A 49 -6.24 -7.90 -6.74
CA PRO A 49 -6.62 -7.66 -8.11
C PRO A 49 -5.60 -6.74 -8.82
N ASP A 50 -5.68 -6.64 -10.12
CA ASP A 50 -4.89 -5.66 -10.87
C ASP A 50 -5.44 -4.25 -10.64
N PHE A 51 -4.86 -3.53 -9.68
CA PHE A 51 -5.27 -2.18 -9.30
C PHE A 51 -5.11 -1.18 -10.45
N VAL A 52 -4.07 -1.33 -11.27
CA VAL A 52 -3.84 -0.46 -12.43
C VAL A 52 -4.94 -0.62 -13.46
N THR A 53 -5.32 -1.87 -13.78
CA THR A 53 -6.44 -2.15 -14.69
C THR A 53 -7.76 -1.61 -14.14
N ILE A 54 -8.00 -1.75 -12.83
CA ILE A 54 -9.20 -1.19 -12.20
C ILE A 54 -9.23 0.34 -12.33
N ALA A 55 -8.14 1.03 -11.99
CA ALA A 55 -8.06 2.49 -12.10
C ALA A 55 -8.27 2.97 -13.54
N LYS A 56 -7.67 2.28 -14.51
CA LYS A 56 -7.86 2.55 -15.94
C LYS A 56 -9.30 2.30 -16.39
N GLY A 57 -9.99 1.31 -15.82
CA GLY A 57 -11.41 1.07 -16.06
C GLY A 57 -12.30 2.24 -15.64
N TYR A 58 -11.86 3.03 -14.65
CA TYR A 58 -12.47 4.30 -14.25
C TYR A 58 -11.87 5.52 -14.99
N HIS A 59 -11.13 5.30 -16.07
CA HIS A 59 -10.46 6.34 -16.86
C HIS A 59 -9.47 7.20 -16.08
N ILE A 60 -8.90 6.65 -15.01
CA ILE A 60 -7.85 7.29 -14.22
C ILE A 60 -6.50 6.79 -14.71
N GLU A 61 -5.58 7.73 -14.97
CA GLU A 61 -4.21 7.39 -15.34
C GLU A 61 -3.54 6.62 -14.20
N ALA A 62 -2.91 5.48 -14.52
CA ALA A 62 -2.39 4.58 -13.51
C ALA A 62 -1.10 3.91 -13.95
N VAL A 63 -0.14 3.84 -13.02
CA VAL A 63 1.18 3.23 -13.20
C VAL A 63 1.48 2.28 -12.05
N ARG A 64 2.14 1.15 -12.35
CA ARG A 64 2.71 0.23 -11.37
C ARG A 64 4.23 0.32 -11.40
N VAL A 65 4.84 0.44 -10.24
CA VAL A 65 6.30 0.46 -10.05
C VAL A 65 6.73 -0.76 -9.24
N THR A 66 7.61 -1.57 -9.83
CA THR A 66 8.20 -2.76 -9.22
C THR A 66 9.71 -2.61 -9.01
N GLU A 67 10.32 -1.63 -9.69
CA GLU A 67 11.76 -1.40 -9.66
C GLU A 67 12.09 -0.07 -9.00
N ARG A 68 13.00 -0.10 -8.03
CA ARG A 68 13.41 1.07 -7.25
C ARG A 68 13.88 2.24 -8.12
N ASN A 69 14.60 1.96 -9.20
CA ASN A 69 15.14 2.98 -10.11
C ASN A 69 14.06 3.73 -10.91
N LYS A 70 12.84 3.19 -10.98
CA LYS A 70 11.69 3.82 -11.66
C LYS A 70 10.82 4.67 -10.72
N LEU A 71 11.05 4.58 -9.41
CA LEU A 71 10.20 5.23 -8.42
C LEU A 71 10.20 6.75 -8.56
N ASP A 72 11.37 7.37 -8.64
CA ASP A 72 11.49 8.83 -8.69
C ASP A 72 10.82 9.42 -9.94
N SER A 73 10.95 8.74 -11.09
CA SER A 73 10.30 9.17 -12.33
C SER A 73 8.78 9.05 -12.24
N ALA A 74 8.26 7.95 -11.69
CA ALA A 74 6.83 7.74 -11.55
C ALA A 74 6.20 8.73 -10.56
N VAL A 75 6.87 9.03 -9.45
CA VAL A 75 6.42 10.05 -8.50
C VAL A 75 6.41 11.44 -9.13
N LYS A 76 7.45 11.79 -9.90
CA LYS A 76 7.48 13.07 -10.63
C LYS A 76 6.35 13.17 -11.65
N GLU A 77 6.11 12.13 -12.43
CA GLU A 77 5.00 12.04 -13.38
C GLU A 77 3.66 12.25 -12.68
N MET A 78 3.40 11.52 -11.60
CA MET A 78 2.21 11.67 -10.78
C MET A 78 2.02 13.11 -10.27
N MET A 79 3.08 13.72 -9.74
CA MET A 79 3.02 15.08 -9.17
C MET A 79 2.82 16.17 -10.22
N LEU A 80 3.35 15.99 -11.43
CA LEU A 80 3.19 16.91 -12.54
C LEU A 80 1.83 16.80 -13.24
N SER A 81 1.17 15.67 -13.14
CA SER A 81 -0.14 15.46 -13.73
C SER A 81 -1.17 16.42 -13.11
N LYS A 82 -1.95 17.09 -13.94
CA LYS A 82 -3.07 17.96 -13.53
C LYS A 82 -4.40 17.19 -13.42
N LYS A 83 -4.35 15.87 -13.65
CA LYS A 83 -5.51 14.96 -13.62
C LYS A 83 -5.41 14.02 -12.42
N PRO A 84 -6.48 13.29 -12.09
CA PRO A 84 -6.41 12.16 -11.17
C PRO A 84 -5.30 11.20 -11.60
N PHE A 85 -4.56 10.67 -10.64
CA PHE A 85 -3.47 9.73 -10.93
C PHE A 85 -3.42 8.64 -9.86
N PHE A 86 -3.23 7.40 -10.30
CA PHE A 86 -3.10 6.25 -9.43
C PHE A 86 -1.71 5.64 -9.57
N LEU A 87 -0.97 5.54 -8.48
CA LEU A 87 0.37 4.95 -8.43
C LEU A 87 0.39 3.74 -7.51
N GLU A 88 0.61 2.56 -8.07
CA GLU A 88 0.88 1.35 -7.31
C GLU A 88 2.39 1.15 -7.19
N ILE A 89 2.88 1.03 -5.96
CA ILE A 89 4.27 0.75 -5.66
C ILE A 89 4.34 -0.61 -4.99
N CYS A 90 4.93 -1.59 -5.67
CA CYS A 90 5.21 -2.89 -5.08
C CYS A 90 6.36 -2.75 -4.10
N VAL A 91 6.10 -3.09 -2.84
CA VAL A 91 7.07 -2.97 -1.74
C VAL A 91 7.40 -4.33 -1.15
N GLU A 92 8.44 -4.37 -0.34
CA GLU A 92 8.89 -5.58 0.32
C GLU A 92 7.82 -6.17 1.25
N LYS A 93 7.72 -7.50 1.24
CA LYS A 93 6.75 -8.26 2.04
C LYS A 93 7.08 -8.30 3.53
N GLU A 94 8.36 -8.23 3.85
CA GLU A 94 8.90 -8.55 5.18
C GLU A 94 9.23 -7.32 6.01
N GLY A 95 8.92 -6.14 5.50
CA GLY A 95 9.07 -4.89 6.21
C GLY A 95 8.28 -4.91 7.53
N LYS A 96 8.96 -4.60 8.63
CA LYS A 96 8.37 -4.54 9.98
C LYS A 96 8.23 -3.10 10.43
N VAL A 97 7.24 -2.86 11.28
CA VAL A 97 7.00 -1.55 11.87
C VAL A 97 7.57 -1.54 13.28
N PHE A 98 8.67 -0.84 13.45
CA PHE A 98 9.31 -0.58 14.74
C PHE A 98 9.59 0.93 14.89
N PRO A 99 9.68 1.45 16.14
CA PRO A 99 9.44 0.77 17.42
C PRO A 99 7.97 0.41 17.66
N MET A 100 7.72 -0.63 18.44
CA MET A 100 6.37 -1.00 18.85
C MET A 100 6.28 -1.35 20.33
N ILE A 101 5.11 -1.15 20.94
CA ILE A 101 4.79 -1.60 22.29
C ILE A 101 3.81 -2.77 22.15
N PRO A 102 4.16 -3.98 22.64
CA PRO A 102 3.24 -5.11 22.61
C PRO A 102 1.98 -4.84 23.43
N SER A 103 0.85 -5.39 22.99
CA SER A 103 -0.40 -5.26 23.75
C SER A 103 -0.26 -5.81 25.17
N GLY A 104 -0.68 -5.03 26.17
CA GLY A 104 -0.55 -5.38 27.59
C GLY A 104 0.82 -5.06 28.22
N ALA A 105 1.79 -4.59 27.44
CA ALA A 105 3.07 -4.14 27.95
C ALA A 105 3.04 -2.68 28.43
N SER A 106 4.00 -2.29 29.26
CA SER A 106 4.19 -0.90 29.68
C SER A 106 4.72 -0.05 28.52
N VAL A 107 4.45 1.26 28.56
CA VAL A 107 5.04 2.24 27.61
C VAL A 107 6.56 2.32 27.67
N SER A 108 7.17 1.78 28.75
CA SER A 108 8.61 1.63 28.87
C SER A 108 9.18 0.38 28.17
N ASP A 109 8.32 -0.57 27.80
CA ASP A 109 8.69 -1.85 27.20
C ASP A 109 8.64 -1.78 25.68
N VAL A 110 9.40 -0.86 25.11
CA VAL A 110 9.46 -0.63 23.67
C VAL A 110 10.32 -1.70 22.99
N ARG A 111 9.75 -2.40 22.01
CA ARG A 111 10.52 -3.25 21.09
C ARG A 111 11.08 -2.42 19.95
N LEU A 112 12.37 -2.59 19.71
CA LEU A 112 13.09 -1.89 18.63
C LEU A 112 13.38 -2.80 17.42
N GLU A 113 13.23 -4.12 17.58
CA GLU A 113 13.50 -5.17 16.58
C GLU A 113 12.69 -6.46 16.87
#